data_580e93d3070ad48422dbd082888f4df5
#
_entry.id   580e93d3070ad48422dbd082888f4df5
#
_cell.length_a   1.000
_cell.length_b   1.000
_cell.length_c   1.000
_cell.angle_alpha   90.00
_cell.angle_beta   90.00
_cell.angle_gamma   90.00
#
_symmetry.space_group_name_H-M   'P 1'
#
loop_
_entity.id
_entity.type
_entity.pdbx_description
1 polymer ?
#
loop_
_entity_poly.entity_id
_entity_poly.type
_entity_poly.pdbx_seq_one_letter_code
_entity_poly.pdbx_strand_id
1 'polypeptide(L)'
;MKKRFFQVKIIRRYLFSYLLLFFLPLIVLNGFFHFYYQKSLQNELVQNQQVLLEKLQLSTESELERLRLISSQLTLNGFGSDIPLSDPVKGMGLIRFLATQKNVNPFLSDIVIYYKESEVFYSTTSSYTKEYFQLLFEGQPEIFQDLTVFFDSPDRLYTAPPSILLPPATSAKRNLALVYPVAPNGLDTTALLFFFFSSDKL
;
A
#
# COMPACT_ATOMS: atom_id res chain seq x y z
N MET A 1 -35.85 -21.39 75.73
CA MET A 1 -35.26 -21.47 74.39
C MET A 1 -35.70 -20.33 73.43
N LYS A 2 -36.86 -19.76 73.47
CA LYS A 2 -37.38 -18.71 72.57
C LYS A 2 -36.59 -17.39 72.57
N LYS A 3 -36.01 -16.92 73.67
CA LYS A 3 -35.25 -15.64 73.72
C LYS A 3 -33.96 -15.65 72.95
N ARG A 4 -33.23 -16.75 72.86
CA ARG A 4 -31.96 -16.84 72.04
C ARG A 4 -32.18 -16.74 70.54
N PHE A 5 -33.30 -17.31 70.05
CA PHE A 5 -33.64 -17.24 68.61
C PHE A 5 -34.05 -15.83 68.20
N PHE A 6 -34.64 -15.04 69.08
CA PHE A 6 -35.04 -13.66 68.78
C PHE A 6 -33.79 -12.73 68.68
N GLN A 7 -32.82 -12.88 69.57
CA GLN A 7 -31.54 -12.11 69.54
C GLN A 7 -30.72 -12.40 68.30
N VAL A 8 -30.62 -13.65 67.87
CA VAL A 8 -29.86 -13.99 66.64
C VAL A 8 -30.50 -13.39 65.40
N LYS A 9 -31.83 -13.28 65.33
CA LYS A 9 -32.55 -12.67 64.20
C LYS A 9 -32.32 -11.16 64.11
N ILE A 10 -32.27 -10.48 65.28
CA ILE A 10 -31.97 -9.03 65.34
C ILE A 10 -30.55 -8.73 64.98
N ILE A 11 -29.59 -9.47 65.51
CA ILE A 11 -28.14 -9.30 65.18
C ILE A 11 -27.89 -9.51 63.68
N ARG A 12 -28.48 -10.55 63.09
CA ARG A 12 -28.35 -10.85 61.68
C ARG A 12 -28.93 -9.72 60.79
N ARG A 13 -30.00 -9.06 61.22
CA ARG A 13 -30.63 -7.95 60.51
C ARG A 13 -29.78 -6.69 60.55
N TYR A 14 -29.15 -6.37 61.66
CA TYR A 14 -28.22 -5.28 61.79
C TYR A 14 -26.92 -5.53 61.00
N LEU A 15 -26.39 -6.73 61.09
CA LEU A 15 -25.18 -7.12 60.37
C LEU A 15 -25.39 -7.01 58.84
N PHE A 16 -26.57 -7.44 58.36
CA PHE A 16 -26.93 -7.34 56.96
C PHE A 16 -27.12 -5.88 56.52
N SER A 17 -27.70 -5.03 57.38
CA SER A 17 -27.85 -3.60 57.12
C SER A 17 -26.50 -2.87 57.03
N TYR A 18 -25.56 -3.15 57.92
CA TYR A 18 -24.20 -2.58 57.90
C TYR A 18 -23.42 -3.07 56.69
N LEU A 19 -23.55 -4.34 56.34
CA LEU A 19 -22.92 -4.94 55.19
C LEU A 19 -23.43 -4.30 53.91
N LEU A 20 -24.72 -4.10 53.80
CA LEU A 20 -25.35 -3.45 52.63
C LEU A 20 -24.95 -1.98 52.54
N LEU A 21 -24.90 -1.26 53.66
CA LEU A 21 -24.51 0.14 53.72
C LEU A 21 -23.04 0.37 53.30
N PHE A 22 -22.18 -0.61 53.57
CA PHE A 22 -20.77 -0.54 53.17
C PHE A 22 -20.52 -1.02 51.72
N PHE A 23 -21.12 -2.14 51.30
CA PHE A 23 -20.88 -2.72 50.00
C PHE A 23 -21.63 -2.01 48.88
N LEU A 24 -22.78 -1.40 49.12
CA LEU A 24 -23.55 -0.73 48.08
C LEU A 24 -22.79 0.46 47.46
N PRO A 25 -22.20 1.39 48.24
CA PRO A 25 -21.36 2.47 47.66
C PRO A 25 -20.16 1.92 46.93
N LEU A 26 -19.55 0.84 47.42
CA LEU A 26 -18.34 0.26 46.82
C LEU A 26 -18.65 -0.40 45.48
N ILE A 27 -19.81 -1.05 45.33
CA ILE A 27 -20.28 -1.59 44.04
C ILE A 27 -20.60 -0.47 43.05
N VAL A 28 -21.28 0.59 43.51
CA VAL A 28 -21.60 1.75 42.67
C VAL A 28 -20.32 2.44 42.17
N LEU A 29 -19.37 2.61 43.07
CA LEU A 29 -18.08 3.25 42.76
C LEU A 29 -17.27 2.41 41.77
N ASN A 30 -17.21 1.09 41.96
CA ASN A 30 -16.54 0.18 41.03
C ASN A 30 -17.24 0.17 39.66
N GLY A 31 -18.58 0.16 39.62
CA GLY A 31 -19.33 0.25 38.37
C GLY A 31 -19.06 1.55 37.62
N PHE A 32 -19.00 2.67 38.32
CA PHE A 32 -18.69 3.98 37.77
C PHE A 32 -17.26 4.02 37.20
N PHE A 33 -16.27 3.54 37.97
CA PHE A 33 -14.89 3.48 37.49
C PHE A 33 -14.73 2.58 36.27
N HIS A 34 -15.39 1.41 36.27
CA HIS A 34 -15.33 0.49 35.16
C HIS A 34 -15.90 1.12 33.89
N PHE A 35 -17.05 1.76 33.98
CA PHE A 35 -17.69 2.45 32.86
C PHE A 35 -16.85 3.62 32.34
N TYR A 36 -16.31 4.46 33.24
CA TYR A 36 -15.48 5.58 32.88
C TYR A 36 -14.17 5.12 32.21
N TYR A 37 -13.54 4.09 32.77
CA TYR A 37 -12.30 3.53 32.24
C TYR A 37 -12.49 2.91 30.86
N GLN A 38 -13.56 2.14 30.65
CA GLN A 38 -13.87 1.58 29.34
C GLN A 38 -14.11 2.68 28.29
N LYS A 39 -14.86 3.72 28.65
CA LYS A 39 -15.12 4.84 27.74
C LYS A 39 -13.84 5.61 27.40
N SER A 40 -12.97 5.82 28.37
CA SER A 40 -11.68 6.48 28.17
C SER A 40 -10.76 5.68 27.26
N LEU A 41 -10.66 4.35 27.49
CA LEU A 41 -9.87 3.44 26.65
C LEU A 41 -10.40 3.38 25.21
N GLN A 42 -11.71 3.32 25.02
CA GLN A 42 -12.28 3.32 23.68
C GLN A 42 -11.97 4.61 22.92
N ASN A 43 -12.08 5.77 23.58
CA ASN A 43 -11.75 7.04 22.97
C ASN A 43 -10.25 7.13 22.60
N GLU A 44 -9.37 6.67 23.48
CA GLU A 44 -7.93 6.64 23.24
C GLU A 44 -7.58 5.70 22.08
N LEU A 45 -8.20 4.51 22.01
CA LEU A 45 -8.00 3.58 20.91
C LEU A 45 -8.46 4.19 19.57
N VAL A 46 -9.64 4.82 19.54
CA VAL A 46 -10.16 5.46 18.32
C VAL A 46 -9.24 6.61 17.87
N GLN A 47 -8.79 7.46 18.80
CA GLN A 47 -7.86 8.54 18.48
C GLN A 47 -6.52 8.01 17.95
N ASN A 48 -5.96 6.98 18.59
CA ASN A 48 -4.71 6.37 18.15
C ASN A 48 -4.84 5.73 16.76
N GLN A 49 -5.98 5.08 16.48
CA GLN A 49 -6.26 4.54 15.14
C GLN A 49 -6.39 5.64 14.09
N GLN A 50 -7.06 6.76 14.39
CA GLN A 50 -7.16 7.89 13.49
C GLN A 50 -5.79 8.51 13.16
N VAL A 51 -4.96 8.72 14.19
CA VAL A 51 -3.59 9.24 14.00
C VAL A 51 -2.74 8.26 13.18
N LEU A 52 -2.90 6.95 13.37
CA LEU A 52 -2.18 5.94 12.59
C LEU A 52 -2.62 5.97 11.12
N LEU A 53 -3.92 6.04 10.85
CA LEU A 53 -4.47 6.14 9.50
C LEU A 53 -3.99 7.41 8.79
N GLU A 54 -4.01 8.55 9.48
CA GLU A 54 -3.52 9.82 8.94
C GLU A 54 -2.02 9.75 8.58
N LYS A 55 -1.19 9.16 9.46
CA LYS A 55 0.22 8.93 9.17
C LYS A 55 0.45 8.00 7.98
N LEU A 56 -0.34 6.93 7.88
CA LEU A 56 -0.28 6.00 6.73
C LEU A 56 -0.68 6.71 5.44
N GLN A 57 -1.73 7.52 5.47
CA GLN A 57 -2.17 8.32 4.32
C GLN A 57 -1.06 9.27 3.87
N LEU A 58 -0.52 10.09 4.76
CA LEU A 58 0.55 11.05 4.46
C LEU A 58 1.81 10.33 3.93
N SER A 59 2.17 9.19 4.51
CA SER A 59 3.30 8.40 4.05
C SER A 59 3.05 7.87 2.63
N THR A 60 1.86 7.34 2.36
CA THR A 60 1.50 6.83 1.04
C THR A 60 1.46 7.94 -0.02
N GLU A 61 0.87 9.09 0.30
CA GLU A 61 0.86 10.26 -0.58
C GLU A 61 2.28 10.75 -0.90
N SER A 62 3.16 10.79 0.10
CA SER A 62 4.56 11.15 -0.10
C SER A 62 5.29 10.19 -1.03
N GLU A 63 5.06 8.88 -0.90
CA GLU A 63 5.69 7.89 -1.78
C GLU A 63 5.13 7.96 -3.21
N LEU A 64 3.82 8.18 -3.38
CA LEU A 64 3.21 8.38 -4.70
C LEU A 64 3.77 9.63 -5.40
N GLU A 65 3.96 10.73 -4.67
CA GLU A 65 4.56 11.94 -5.22
C GLU A 65 6.03 11.73 -5.62
N ARG A 66 6.78 10.94 -4.86
CA ARG A 66 8.15 10.53 -5.26
C ARG A 66 8.16 9.77 -6.57
N LEU A 67 7.23 8.82 -6.77
CA LEU A 67 7.12 8.07 -8.02
C LEU A 67 6.76 8.99 -9.20
N ARG A 68 5.88 9.96 -8.97
CA ARG A 68 5.54 10.99 -9.95
C ARG A 68 6.76 11.84 -10.33
N LEU A 69 7.58 12.19 -9.37
CA LEU A 69 8.82 12.94 -9.64
C LEU A 69 9.79 12.14 -10.50
N ILE A 70 9.85 10.80 -10.40
CA ILE A 70 10.66 9.96 -11.27
C ILE A 70 10.21 10.10 -12.72
N SER A 71 8.89 10.13 -12.99
CA SER A 71 8.37 10.38 -14.35
C SER A 71 8.79 11.74 -14.90
N SER A 72 8.76 12.78 -14.07
CA SER A 72 9.23 14.13 -14.46
C SER A 72 10.75 14.17 -14.70
N GLN A 73 11.54 13.54 -13.84
CA GLN A 73 12.99 13.43 -13.98
C GLN A 73 13.39 12.67 -15.25
N LEU A 74 12.62 11.65 -15.62
CA LEU A 74 12.81 10.89 -16.85
C LEU A 74 12.72 11.81 -18.07
N THR A 75 11.71 12.69 -18.10
CA THR A 75 11.56 13.70 -19.15
C THR A 75 12.70 14.70 -19.16
N LEU A 76 13.10 15.23 -17.99
CA LEU A 76 14.18 16.21 -17.86
C LEU A 76 15.54 15.64 -18.30
N ASN A 77 15.78 14.35 -18.11
CA ASN A 77 17.01 13.65 -18.54
C ASN A 77 17.00 13.27 -20.04
N GLY A 78 15.98 13.68 -20.79
CA GLY A 78 15.88 13.43 -22.23
C GLY A 78 15.35 12.02 -22.58
N PHE A 79 14.78 11.32 -21.60
CA PHE A 79 14.18 10.00 -21.78
C PHE A 79 12.65 10.05 -21.93
N GLY A 80 12.07 11.25 -22.03
CA GLY A 80 10.63 11.43 -22.22
C GLY A 80 10.16 11.13 -23.65
N SER A 81 11.07 11.18 -24.65
CA SER A 81 10.78 10.82 -26.04
C SER A 81 11.13 9.38 -26.32
N ASP A 82 10.56 8.84 -27.39
CA ASP A 82 10.80 7.47 -27.84
C ASP A 82 12.29 7.13 -27.98
N ILE A 83 12.68 5.95 -27.56
CA ILE A 83 14.05 5.42 -27.63
C ILE A 83 14.00 4.06 -28.34
N PRO A 84 14.32 3.99 -29.62
CA PRO A 84 14.36 2.73 -30.35
C PRO A 84 15.58 1.88 -29.95
N LEU A 85 15.47 0.56 -30.11
CA LEU A 85 16.59 -0.36 -29.84
C LEU A 85 17.84 -0.07 -30.71
N SER A 86 17.69 0.68 -31.80
CA SER A 86 18.80 1.11 -32.65
C SER A 86 19.69 2.20 -32.01
N ASP A 87 19.26 2.82 -30.91
CA ASP A 87 20.04 3.78 -30.10
C ASP A 87 20.51 3.14 -28.78
N PRO A 88 21.57 2.32 -28.81
CA PRO A 88 22.03 1.61 -27.62
C PRO A 88 22.61 2.55 -26.55
N VAL A 89 23.11 3.72 -26.96
CA VAL A 89 23.72 4.67 -26.01
C VAL A 89 22.66 5.28 -25.11
N LYS A 90 21.57 5.77 -25.70
CA LYS A 90 20.42 6.27 -24.92
C LYS A 90 19.75 5.16 -24.12
N GLY A 91 19.58 3.97 -24.74
CA GLY A 91 18.99 2.81 -24.05
C GLY A 91 19.77 2.41 -22.80
N MET A 92 21.12 2.36 -22.88
CA MET A 92 21.97 2.10 -21.70
C MET A 92 21.89 3.23 -20.68
N GLY A 93 21.81 4.48 -21.11
CA GLY A 93 21.60 5.64 -20.23
C GLY A 93 20.31 5.52 -19.45
N LEU A 94 19.23 5.14 -20.13
CA LEU A 94 17.91 4.91 -19.52
C LEU A 94 17.95 3.75 -18.52
N ILE A 95 18.51 2.59 -18.88
CA ILE A 95 18.65 1.43 -17.99
C ILE A 95 19.39 1.83 -16.69
N ARG A 96 20.49 2.58 -16.81
CA ARG A 96 21.24 3.07 -15.64
C ARG A 96 20.40 4.04 -14.78
N PHE A 97 19.66 4.93 -15.44
CA PHE A 97 18.75 5.84 -14.74
C PHE A 97 17.70 5.05 -13.94
N LEU A 98 16.99 4.10 -14.58
CA LEU A 98 15.99 3.24 -13.94
C LEU A 98 16.59 2.44 -12.77
N ALA A 99 17.77 1.84 -12.97
CA ALA A 99 18.49 1.11 -11.93
C ALA A 99 18.85 2.00 -10.74
N THR A 100 19.28 3.24 -10.98
CA THR A 100 19.56 4.22 -9.93
C THR A 100 18.30 4.56 -9.15
N GLN A 101 17.18 4.83 -9.83
CA GLN A 101 15.91 5.13 -9.19
C GLN A 101 15.39 3.95 -8.36
N LYS A 102 15.52 2.72 -8.87
CA LYS A 102 15.18 1.51 -8.10
C LYS A 102 16.02 1.39 -6.83
N ASN A 103 17.33 1.62 -6.91
CA ASN A 103 18.24 1.48 -5.75
C ASN A 103 17.95 2.50 -4.64
N VAL A 104 17.49 3.70 -5.02
CA VAL A 104 17.10 4.75 -4.08
C VAL A 104 15.73 4.46 -3.42
N ASN A 105 14.89 3.65 -4.08
CA ASN A 105 13.56 3.31 -3.61
C ASN A 105 13.47 1.80 -3.29
N PRO A 106 13.83 1.37 -2.07
CA PRO A 106 13.99 -0.04 -1.72
C PRO A 106 12.71 -0.86 -1.75
N PHE A 107 11.54 -0.21 -1.72
CA PHE A 107 10.22 -0.84 -1.83
C PHE A 107 9.89 -1.26 -3.27
N LEU A 108 10.60 -0.71 -4.28
CA LEU A 108 10.43 -1.12 -5.66
C LEU A 108 11.19 -2.42 -5.94
N SER A 109 10.53 -3.35 -6.60
CA SER A 109 11.16 -4.58 -7.11
C SER A 109 11.77 -4.35 -8.48
N ASP A 110 11.08 -3.59 -9.35
CA ASP A 110 11.58 -3.18 -10.66
C ASP A 110 10.89 -1.90 -11.14
N ILE A 111 11.49 -1.25 -12.14
CA ILE A 111 10.93 -0.12 -12.88
C ILE A 111 11.07 -0.45 -14.37
N VAL A 112 9.94 -0.39 -15.09
CA VAL A 112 9.91 -0.67 -16.53
C VAL A 112 9.25 0.50 -17.24
N ILE A 113 9.82 0.92 -18.36
CA ILE A 113 9.21 1.89 -19.26
C ILE A 113 8.89 1.25 -20.59
N TYR A 114 7.72 1.55 -21.12
CA TYR A 114 7.28 1.14 -22.45
C TYR A 114 7.13 2.36 -23.35
N TYR A 115 7.82 2.38 -24.47
CA TYR A 115 7.68 3.39 -25.51
C TYR A 115 6.69 2.92 -26.56
N LYS A 116 5.67 3.76 -26.82
CA LYS A 116 4.56 3.40 -27.72
C LYS A 116 4.94 3.33 -29.19
N GLU A 117 5.80 4.26 -29.66
CA GLU A 117 6.16 4.38 -31.06
C GLU A 117 7.11 3.27 -31.51
N SER A 118 8.15 2.98 -30.72
CA SER A 118 9.11 1.91 -31.00
C SER A 118 8.65 0.53 -30.54
N GLU A 119 7.59 0.43 -29.74
CA GLU A 119 7.09 -0.79 -29.09
C GLU A 119 8.17 -1.51 -28.26
N VAL A 120 9.05 -0.73 -27.59
CA VAL A 120 10.17 -1.23 -26.82
C VAL A 120 9.94 -1.03 -25.33
N PHE A 121 10.29 -2.07 -24.56
CA PHE A 121 10.36 -2.03 -23.10
C PHE A 121 11.80 -1.89 -22.63
N TYR A 122 12.04 -1.03 -21.65
CA TYR A 122 13.29 -0.92 -20.92
C TYR A 122 13.03 -1.19 -19.43
N SER A 123 13.79 -2.11 -18.86
CA SER A 123 13.78 -2.41 -17.42
C SER A 123 15.05 -1.89 -16.75
N THR A 124 15.18 -2.14 -15.45
CA THR A 124 16.42 -1.81 -14.72
C THR A 124 17.62 -2.66 -15.12
N THR A 125 17.44 -3.71 -15.93
CA THR A 125 18.50 -4.66 -16.31
C THR A 125 18.69 -4.82 -17.80
N SER A 126 17.64 -4.66 -18.61
CA SER A 126 17.67 -4.94 -20.04
C SER A 126 16.56 -4.24 -20.81
N SER A 127 16.60 -4.38 -22.15
CA SER A 127 15.56 -3.92 -23.07
C SER A 127 14.93 -5.10 -23.79
N TYR A 128 13.66 -4.97 -24.15
CA TYR A 128 12.85 -6.02 -24.77
C TYR A 128 11.98 -5.41 -25.86
N THR A 129 11.77 -6.13 -26.98
CA THR A 129 10.69 -5.81 -27.91
C THR A 129 9.36 -6.24 -27.32
N LYS A 130 8.26 -5.71 -27.85
CA LYS A 130 6.88 -6.09 -27.43
C LYS A 130 6.63 -7.58 -27.61
N GLU A 131 7.09 -8.16 -28.74
CA GLU A 131 6.94 -9.57 -29.01
C GLU A 131 7.69 -10.43 -27.98
N TYR A 132 8.92 -10.06 -27.62
CA TYR A 132 9.68 -10.79 -26.60
C TYR A 132 9.05 -10.62 -25.22
N PHE A 133 8.58 -9.42 -24.90
CA PHE A 133 7.88 -9.18 -23.63
C PHE A 133 6.60 -10.02 -23.56
N GLN A 134 5.88 -10.16 -24.68
CA GLN A 134 4.70 -11.03 -24.76
C GLN A 134 5.02 -12.49 -24.48
N LEU A 135 6.16 -13.01 -25.00
CA LEU A 135 6.63 -14.37 -24.74
C LEU A 135 6.87 -14.66 -23.26
N LEU A 136 7.24 -13.65 -22.47
CA LEU A 136 7.40 -13.79 -21.02
C LEU A 136 6.06 -14.10 -20.31
N PHE A 137 4.93 -13.84 -20.97
CA PHE A 137 3.56 -14.10 -20.49
C PHE A 137 2.85 -15.25 -21.23
N GLU A 138 3.57 -16.08 -21.99
CA GLU A 138 2.95 -17.19 -22.78
C GLU A 138 2.08 -18.13 -21.94
N GLY A 139 2.34 -18.25 -20.64
CA GLY A 139 1.50 -19.02 -19.73
C GLY A 139 0.23 -18.30 -19.24
N GLN A 140 0.07 -16.99 -19.54
CA GLN A 140 -1.00 -16.14 -19.02
C GLN A 140 -1.38 -15.05 -20.04
N PRO A 141 -1.94 -15.39 -21.20
CA PRO A 141 -2.25 -14.44 -22.26
C PRO A 141 -3.27 -13.37 -21.85
N GLU A 142 -4.18 -13.70 -20.91
CA GLU A 142 -5.18 -12.77 -20.39
C GLU A 142 -4.54 -11.56 -19.72
N ILE A 143 -3.42 -11.77 -19.02
CA ILE A 143 -2.66 -10.72 -18.33
C ILE A 143 -2.06 -9.74 -19.33
N PHE A 144 -1.54 -10.24 -20.45
CA PHE A 144 -0.99 -9.39 -21.49
C PHE A 144 -2.08 -8.57 -22.19
N GLN A 145 -3.28 -9.16 -22.41
CA GLN A 145 -4.43 -8.44 -22.95
C GLN A 145 -4.87 -7.30 -22.02
N ASP A 146 -4.93 -7.54 -20.73
CA ASP A 146 -5.22 -6.50 -19.74
C ASP A 146 -4.18 -5.37 -19.80
N LEU A 147 -2.90 -5.67 -19.99
CA LEU A 147 -1.85 -4.66 -20.19
C LEU A 147 -2.04 -3.87 -21.49
N THR A 148 -2.46 -4.50 -22.57
CA THR A 148 -2.65 -3.80 -23.88
C THR A 148 -3.75 -2.76 -23.80
N VAL A 149 -4.79 -2.95 -22.98
CA VAL A 149 -5.82 -1.94 -22.72
C VAL A 149 -5.23 -0.65 -22.14
N PHE A 150 -4.10 -0.75 -21.40
CA PHE A 150 -3.38 0.44 -20.88
C PHE A 150 -2.61 1.19 -21.95
N PHE A 151 -2.09 0.48 -22.92
CA PHE A 151 -1.34 1.10 -24.00
C PHE A 151 -2.23 2.07 -24.80
N ASP A 152 -3.54 1.82 -24.80
CA ASP A 152 -4.53 2.63 -25.53
C ASP A 152 -5.24 3.68 -24.65
N SER A 153 -5.16 3.57 -23.32
CA SER A 153 -5.87 4.48 -22.38
C SER A 153 -4.91 5.04 -21.32
N PRO A 154 -4.06 6.00 -21.67
CA PRO A 154 -2.97 6.49 -20.80
C PRO A 154 -3.42 7.36 -19.61
N ASP A 155 -4.68 7.78 -19.54
CA ASP A 155 -5.14 8.83 -18.61
C ASP A 155 -5.51 8.31 -17.22
N ARG A 156 -5.33 7.02 -16.92
CA ARG A 156 -5.72 6.46 -15.64
C ARG A 156 -4.51 5.93 -14.88
N LEU A 157 -4.37 6.41 -13.65
CA LEU A 157 -3.54 5.76 -12.64
C LEU A 157 -4.10 4.35 -12.42
N TYR A 158 -3.34 3.33 -12.81
CA TYR A 158 -3.83 1.97 -12.71
C TYR A 158 -3.05 1.17 -11.68
N THR A 159 -3.79 0.64 -10.73
CA THR A 159 -3.30 -0.39 -9.84
C THR A 159 -3.69 -1.75 -10.41
N ALA A 160 -2.76 -2.43 -11.05
CA ALA A 160 -2.98 -3.80 -11.46
C ALA A 160 -3.22 -4.70 -10.24
N PRO A 161 -4.15 -5.67 -10.32
CA PRO A 161 -4.28 -6.67 -9.26
C PRO A 161 -2.93 -7.41 -9.07
N PRO A 162 -2.59 -7.80 -7.83
CA PRO A 162 -1.25 -8.31 -7.48
C PRO A 162 -0.78 -9.56 -8.24
N SER A 163 -1.66 -10.18 -9.03
CA SER A 163 -1.38 -11.39 -9.81
C SER A 163 -0.81 -11.14 -11.21
N ILE A 164 -0.72 -9.89 -11.67
CA ILE A 164 -0.68 -9.61 -13.11
C ILE A 164 0.73 -9.46 -13.69
N LEU A 165 1.78 -9.13 -12.94
CA LEU A 165 2.98 -8.60 -13.59
C LEU A 165 4.30 -9.19 -13.10
N LEU A 166 4.47 -10.51 -13.17
CA LEU A 166 5.79 -11.11 -13.20
C LEU A 166 5.86 -12.25 -14.22
N PRO A 167 6.95 -12.33 -14.98
CA PRO A 167 7.23 -13.53 -15.77
C PRO A 167 7.25 -14.75 -14.83
N PRO A 168 6.71 -15.89 -15.25
CA PRO A 168 6.54 -17.09 -14.42
C PRO A 168 7.84 -17.68 -13.86
N ALA A 169 9.00 -17.15 -14.24
CA ALA A 169 10.31 -17.67 -13.82
C ALA A 169 10.76 -17.22 -12.43
N THR A 170 10.14 -16.24 -11.81
CA THR A 170 10.58 -15.73 -10.51
C THR A 170 9.47 -15.77 -9.47
N SER A 171 9.33 -16.91 -8.82
CA SER A 171 8.64 -17.12 -7.55
C SER A 171 7.22 -16.52 -7.40
N ALA A 172 6.34 -17.28 -6.78
CA ALA A 172 4.95 -17.00 -6.38
C ALA A 172 4.69 -15.71 -5.55
N LYS A 173 5.47 -14.65 -5.74
CA LYS A 173 5.33 -13.37 -5.04
C LYS A 173 4.40 -12.46 -5.80
N ARG A 174 3.33 -12.06 -5.15
CA ARG A 174 2.35 -11.11 -5.67
C ARG A 174 3.01 -9.73 -5.78
N ASN A 175 3.12 -9.19 -6.99
CA ASN A 175 3.62 -7.84 -7.20
C ASN A 175 2.47 -6.92 -7.59
N LEU A 176 2.46 -5.75 -6.99
CA LEU A 176 1.59 -4.65 -7.37
C LEU A 176 2.35 -3.79 -8.38
N ALA A 177 1.71 -3.38 -9.47
CA ALA A 177 2.27 -2.41 -10.39
C ALA A 177 1.45 -1.11 -10.38
N LEU A 178 2.17 0.01 -10.37
CA LEU A 178 1.60 1.33 -10.54
C LEU A 178 2.08 1.88 -11.87
N VAL A 179 1.16 2.41 -12.68
CA VAL A 179 1.47 2.90 -14.04
C VAL A 179 1.30 4.40 -14.12
N TYR A 180 2.34 5.08 -14.64
CA TYR A 180 2.32 6.52 -14.89
C TYR A 180 2.51 6.81 -16.36
N PRO A 181 1.70 7.70 -16.96
CA PRO A 181 1.94 8.19 -18.30
C PRO A 181 3.16 9.13 -18.31
N VAL A 182 3.99 9.03 -19.34
CA VAL A 182 5.10 9.94 -19.61
C VAL A 182 4.71 10.80 -20.81
N ALA A 183 4.47 12.09 -20.55
CA ALA A 183 4.05 13.07 -21.54
C ALA A 183 5.02 14.26 -21.51
N PRO A 184 6.12 14.25 -22.31
CA PRO A 184 7.15 15.29 -22.25
C PRO A 184 6.62 16.69 -22.55
N ASN A 185 5.62 16.80 -23.39
CA ASN A 185 5.02 18.08 -23.79
C ASN A 185 3.66 18.36 -23.17
N GLY A 186 3.19 17.48 -22.24
CA GLY A 186 1.90 17.61 -21.57
C GLY A 186 0.67 17.38 -22.46
N LEU A 187 0.86 17.02 -23.73
CA LEU A 187 -0.23 16.83 -24.71
C LEU A 187 -0.42 15.35 -25.04
N ASP A 188 0.68 14.64 -25.39
CA ASP A 188 0.61 13.25 -25.82
C ASP A 188 1.47 12.35 -24.96
N THR A 189 0.92 11.23 -24.53
CA THR A 189 1.66 10.20 -23.80
C THR A 189 2.54 9.43 -24.78
N THR A 190 3.85 9.59 -24.67
CA THR A 190 4.84 8.91 -25.50
C THR A 190 5.25 7.56 -24.91
N ALA A 191 5.19 7.42 -23.59
CA ALA A 191 5.58 6.21 -22.90
C ALA A 191 4.72 5.95 -21.65
N LEU A 192 4.77 4.72 -21.16
CA LEU A 192 4.17 4.29 -19.91
C LEU A 192 5.27 3.79 -18.97
N LEU A 193 5.26 4.32 -17.74
CA LEU A 193 6.22 3.96 -16.71
C LEU A 193 5.54 3.08 -15.68
N PHE A 194 6.05 1.86 -15.50
CA PHE A 194 5.53 0.85 -14.57
C PHE A 194 6.46 0.75 -13.36
N PHE A 195 5.90 0.91 -12.18
CA PHE A 195 6.57 0.68 -10.91
C PHE A 195 6.08 -0.62 -10.30
N PHE A 196 6.96 -1.58 -10.11
CA PHE A 196 6.65 -2.87 -9.51
C PHE A 196 7.04 -2.88 -8.04
N PHE A 197 6.10 -3.30 -7.18
CA PHE A 197 6.32 -3.43 -5.74
C PHE A 197 6.38 -4.90 -5.35
N SER A 198 7.28 -5.25 -4.44
CA SER A 198 7.32 -6.59 -3.87
C SER A 198 6.43 -6.66 -2.64
N SER A 199 5.54 -7.66 -2.58
CA SER A 199 4.68 -7.89 -1.41
C SER A 199 5.44 -8.16 -0.11
N ASP A 200 6.72 -8.54 -0.20
CA ASP A 200 7.58 -8.78 0.96
C ASP A 200 8.20 -7.50 1.54
N LYS A 201 8.01 -6.37 0.86
CA LYS A 201 8.60 -5.08 1.21
C LYS A 201 7.56 -4.03 1.60
N LEU A 202 6.27 -4.37 1.46
CA LEU A 202 5.12 -3.60 1.90
C LEU A 202 4.66 -4.06 3.30
#